data_7f74566a031cf8efb74db64ec3784bf9
#
_entry.id   7f74566a031cf8efb74db64ec3784bf9
#
_cell.length_a   1.000
_cell.length_b   1.000
_cell.length_c   1.000
_cell.angle_alpha   90.00
_cell.angle_beta   90.00
_cell.angle_gamma   90.00
#
_symmetry.space_group_name_H-M   'P 1'
#
loop_
_entity.id
_entity.type
_entity.pdbx_description
1 polymer ?
#
loop_
_entity_poly.entity_id
_entity_poly.type
_entity_poly.pdbx_seq_one_letter_code
_entity_poly.pdbx_strand_id
1 'polypeptide(L)'
;MKEQFFKKQWFLCLSIFFMWMKTYFIYKLGFNLQIDNALQELILFINPLSFLIPVLGISLFFREKTQRLYLIGANVVLTGILIANSIFYGFYIDFITVPVLFQAKNLGGLGSSFQELFNPVFIALFLDLVLLVWLAKTRTRTGKKLSAKAVKIYYAAAAGTVLFNLALSELDQPKFLSYSYDREVLVKNIGLYQFHLLDGISQTFNLTQKAVADENSLATIENYTNADYSKPNQDMFGIAEGRNVIFVTLESTQTFVINEKVNGQEITPFLNKFIQKSYYFDHFYQQTEQGKTSDSEFIVANSLYPSLSGSVFFTKSENAYNSMYKTLANHDYRTSVFHANHKKFWNRDVMYKALGIDSFYDVSHFHVTPENSTGWGLKDKEFLTQSADLMKDLTQPFYSNLITLTNHFPFQIDDKDKLIDEYDSDSEILNRYVTTVRYEDESLKHFIAKLKKNGLYDNSVIVFMGDHYGISEAHNDALAQFLGKDEITPYDTVQLQRVPLIIHIPGVTDQDPKTISETGGQIDVKPTLLHLLGIDTKGMIQFGNDLFSNERMPFAVLRNGSFITDDYIYTKNTCYSKKTGDMINDSEDKCGPLIEKANQELSLSDKIINGDLLRFYKK
;
A
#
# COMPACT_ATOMS: atom_id res chain seq x y z
N MET A 1 39.91 30.31 -11.74
CA MET A 1 39.29 29.85 -10.50
C MET A 1 38.70 28.43 -10.64
N LYS A 2 37.92 28.12 -11.67
CA LYS A 2 37.36 26.77 -11.90
C LYS A 2 38.44 25.68 -11.99
N GLU A 3 39.44 25.85 -12.80
CA GLU A 3 40.52 24.85 -12.99
C GLU A 3 41.33 24.59 -11.70
N GLN A 4 41.53 25.63 -10.87
CA GLN A 4 42.18 25.49 -9.57
C GLN A 4 41.32 24.78 -8.53
N PHE A 5 39.97 24.87 -8.59
CA PHE A 5 39.09 24.16 -7.70
C PHE A 5 39.15 22.65 -8.00
N PHE A 6 38.96 22.23 -9.24
CA PHE A 6 39.03 20.82 -9.63
C PHE A 6 40.38 20.17 -9.29
N LYS A 7 41.48 20.84 -9.54
CA LYS A 7 42.83 20.35 -9.16
C LYS A 7 43.02 20.21 -7.65
N LYS A 8 42.35 21.03 -6.83
CA LYS A 8 42.45 21.00 -5.37
C LYS A 8 41.48 20.06 -4.69
N GLN A 9 40.31 19.80 -5.27
CA GLN A 9 39.21 19.04 -4.68
C GLN A 9 38.75 17.87 -5.59
N TRP A 10 39.67 17.31 -6.36
CA TRP A 10 39.38 16.26 -7.32
C TRP A 10 38.69 15.03 -6.69
N PHE A 11 39.04 14.68 -5.43
CA PHE A 11 38.46 13.54 -4.73
C PHE A 11 36.99 13.79 -4.34
N LEU A 12 36.63 15.01 -3.95
CA LEU A 12 35.24 15.43 -3.74
C LEU A 12 34.48 15.37 -5.07
N CYS A 13 35.03 15.93 -6.14
CA CYS A 13 34.39 15.92 -7.46
C CYS A 13 34.15 14.48 -7.95
N LEU A 14 35.13 13.59 -7.77
CA LEU A 14 35.02 12.18 -8.15
C LEU A 14 33.97 11.45 -7.31
N SER A 15 33.91 11.71 -5.99
CA SER A 15 32.91 11.17 -5.09
C SER A 15 31.49 11.60 -5.51
N ILE A 16 31.29 12.88 -5.84
CA ILE A 16 30.01 13.40 -6.35
C ILE A 16 29.67 12.73 -7.69
N PHE A 17 30.63 12.63 -8.60
CA PHE A 17 30.40 12.04 -9.92
C PHE A 17 29.97 10.59 -9.85
N PHE A 18 30.66 9.75 -9.08
CA PHE A 18 30.29 8.34 -8.95
C PHE A 18 28.93 8.18 -8.28
N MET A 19 28.65 8.93 -7.22
CA MET A 19 27.37 8.85 -6.53
C MET A 19 26.21 9.32 -7.42
N TRP A 20 26.40 10.41 -8.16
CA TRP A 20 25.45 10.91 -9.14
C TRP A 20 25.19 9.90 -10.25
N MET A 21 26.26 9.34 -10.86
CA MET A 21 26.16 8.40 -11.96
C MET A 21 25.36 7.16 -11.56
N LYS A 22 25.68 6.53 -10.44
CA LYS A 22 24.94 5.34 -9.99
C LYS A 22 23.51 5.64 -9.54
N THR A 23 23.26 6.81 -8.95
CA THR A 23 21.88 7.22 -8.60
C THR A 23 21.05 7.43 -9.85
N TYR A 24 21.56 8.17 -10.83
CA TYR A 24 20.87 8.36 -12.10
C TYR A 24 20.64 7.04 -12.87
N PHE A 25 21.64 6.13 -12.83
CA PHE A 25 21.52 4.80 -13.42
C PHE A 25 20.40 3.98 -12.78
N ILE A 26 20.32 3.98 -11.45
CA ILE A 26 19.24 3.29 -10.72
C ILE A 26 17.87 3.94 -11.00
N TYR A 27 17.80 5.26 -11.15
CA TYR A 27 16.55 5.92 -11.53
C TYR A 27 16.02 5.46 -12.90
N LYS A 28 16.91 5.16 -13.83
CA LYS A 28 16.53 4.71 -15.18
C LYS A 28 16.23 3.22 -15.29
N LEU A 29 16.86 2.38 -14.47
CA LEU A 29 16.82 0.92 -14.61
C LEU A 29 16.24 0.19 -13.42
N GLY A 30 16.23 0.82 -12.24
CA GLY A 30 15.79 0.21 -11.00
C GLY A 30 14.44 0.73 -10.48
N PHE A 31 14.04 1.94 -10.93
CA PHE A 31 12.74 2.53 -10.60
C PHE A 31 11.96 2.76 -11.89
N ASN A 32 10.71 2.38 -11.89
CA ASN A 32 9.80 2.60 -13.03
C ASN A 32 9.22 4.02 -13.02
N LEU A 33 10.08 5.02 -12.88
CA LEU A 33 9.67 6.43 -12.92
C LEU A 33 9.27 6.79 -14.35
N GLN A 34 8.00 6.99 -14.59
CA GLN A 34 7.49 7.40 -15.90
C GLN A 34 8.03 8.78 -16.28
N ILE A 35 8.63 8.87 -17.46
CA ILE A 35 9.24 10.09 -18.00
C ILE A 35 8.61 10.38 -19.36
N ASP A 36 7.74 11.39 -19.41
CA ASP A 36 6.90 11.69 -20.57
C ASP A 36 7.51 12.74 -21.50
N ASN A 37 8.50 13.51 -21.00
CA ASN A 37 9.06 14.62 -21.77
C ASN A 37 10.51 14.96 -21.37
N ALA A 38 11.15 15.79 -22.19
CA ALA A 38 12.55 16.19 -21.98
C ALA A 38 12.79 17.03 -20.72
N LEU A 39 11.77 17.73 -20.21
CA LEU A 39 11.88 18.49 -18.97
C LEU A 39 12.01 17.55 -17.78
N GLN A 40 11.20 16.51 -17.71
CA GLN A 40 11.26 15.48 -16.67
C GLN A 40 12.59 14.72 -16.70
N GLU A 41 13.13 14.41 -17.89
CA GLU A 41 14.47 13.82 -18.03
C GLU A 41 15.56 14.76 -17.49
N LEU A 42 15.45 16.05 -17.76
CA LEU A 42 16.39 17.05 -17.23
C LEU A 42 16.30 17.15 -15.69
N ILE A 43 15.08 17.14 -15.14
CA ILE A 43 14.87 17.13 -13.69
C ILE A 43 15.53 15.89 -13.07
N LEU A 44 15.27 14.71 -13.61
CA LEU A 44 15.81 13.45 -13.15
C LEU A 44 17.35 13.42 -13.18
N PHE A 45 17.96 14.05 -14.18
CA PHE A 45 19.41 14.18 -14.30
C PHE A 45 20.01 15.12 -13.27
N ILE A 46 19.32 16.20 -12.91
CA ILE A 46 19.81 17.25 -12.03
C ILE A 46 19.53 16.95 -10.55
N ASN A 47 18.39 16.33 -10.23
CA ASN A 47 17.93 16.20 -8.85
C ASN A 47 18.94 15.52 -7.91
N PRO A 48 19.71 14.46 -8.28
CA PRO A 48 20.70 13.91 -7.37
C PRO A 48 21.80 14.90 -7.03
N LEU A 49 22.19 15.76 -8.00
CA LEU A 49 23.23 16.77 -7.78
C LEU A 49 22.80 17.82 -6.77
N SER A 50 21.51 18.17 -6.73
CA SER A 50 20.96 19.15 -5.80
C SER A 50 21.11 18.72 -4.33
N PHE A 51 21.20 17.41 -4.05
CA PHE A 51 21.51 16.85 -2.73
C PHE A 51 23.00 16.59 -2.54
N LEU A 52 23.63 15.94 -3.52
CA LEU A 52 25.01 15.45 -3.38
C LEU A 52 26.03 16.59 -3.25
N ILE A 53 25.84 17.70 -4.00
CA ILE A 53 26.76 18.85 -3.94
C ILE A 53 26.80 19.45 -2.52
N PRO A 54 25.69 19.87 -1.89
CA PRO A 54 25.76 20.45 -0.55
C PRO A 54 26.21 19.44 0.50
N VAL A 55 25.74 18.19 0.47
CA VAL A 55 26.03 17.20 1.52
C VAL A 55 27.48 16.72 1.44
N LEU A 56 27.97 16.29 0.29
CA LEU A 56 29.38 15.89 0.15
C LEU A 56 30.32 17.10 0.31
N GLY A 57 29.83 18.30 -0.01
CA GLY A 57 30.52 19.56 0.23
C GLY A 57 30.87 19.88 1.69
N ILE A 58 30.16 19.27 2.66
CA ILE A 58 30.49 19.38 4.10
C ILE A 58 31.94 18.94 4.33
N SER A 59 32.44 18.03 3.50
CA SER A 59 33.85 17.60 3.53
C SER A 59 34.86 18.74 3.41
N LEU A 60 34.49 19.90 2.82
CA LEU A 60 35.36 21.06 2.66
C LEU A 60 35.76 21.73 3.98
N PHE A 61 35.01 21.48 5.06
CA PHE A 61 35.33 21.99 6.40
C PHE A 61 36.32 21.10 7.14
N PHE A 62 36.59 19.89 6.65
CA PHE A 62 37.47 18.93 7.33
C PHE A 62 38.92 19.00 6.85
N ARG A 63 39.81 18.46 7.68
CA ARG A 63 41.20 18.22 7.31
C ARG A 63 41.27 17.07 6.30
N GLU A 64 42.30 17.03 5.47
CA GLU A 64 42.42 16.10 4.35
C GLU A 64 42.11 14.62 4.70
N LYS A 65 42.65 14.11 5.81
CA LYS A 65 42.40 12.73 6.26
C LYS A 65 40.93 12.50 6.63
N THR A 66 40.34 13.41 7.39
CA THR A 66 38.93 13.37 7.80
C THR A 66 38.01 13.61 6.61
N GLN A 67 38.39 14.46 5.66
CA GLN A 67 37.67 14.68 4.40
C GLN A 67 37.52 13.38 3.62
N ARG A 68 38.59 12.60 3.43
CA ARG A 68 38.55 11.30 2.76
C ARG A 68 37.63 10.33 3.47
N LEU A 69 37.77 10.20 4.78
CA LEU A 69 36.96 9.31 5.59
C LEU A 69 35.48 9.67 5.49
N TYR A 70 35.18 10.97 5.60
CA TYR A 70 33.80 11.46 5.43
C TYR A 70 33.23 11.14 4.05
N LEU A 71 33.97 11.41 2.96
CA LEU A 71 33.51 11.17 1.59
C LEU A 71 33.28 9.67 1.32
N ILE A 72 34.18 8.81 1.79
CA ILE A 72 34.00 7.36 1.65
C ILE A 72 32.80 6.91 2.49
N GLY A 73 32.71 7.31 3.76
CA GLY A 73 31.61 6.94 4.64
C GLY A 73 30.26 7.43 4.13
N ALA A 74 30.18 8.67 3.64
CA ALA A 74 28.97 9.20 3.03
C ALA A 74 28.56 8.41 1.78
N ASN A 75 29.52 8.08 0.89
CA ASN A 75 29.22 7.25 -0.28
C ASN A 75 28.73 5.84 0.12
N VAL A 76 29.29 5.22 1.16
CA VAL A 76 28.81 3.92 1.68
C VAL A 76 27.35 4.03 2.13
N VAL A 77 27.04 5.04 2.96
CA VAL A 77 25.68 5.24 3.48
C VAL A 77 24.68 5.52 2.36
N LEU A 78 25.01 6.45 1.45
CA LEU A 78 24.13 6.81 0.33
C LEU A 78 23.93 5.64 -0.64
N THR A 79 24.96 4.81 -0.88
CA THR A 79 24.82 3.58 -1.67
C THR A 79 23.93 2.57 -0.97
N GLY A 80 24.06 2.41 0.35
CA GLY A 80 23.18 1.56 1.15
C GLY A 80 21.72 1.99 1.07
N ILE A 81 21.44 3.30 1.17
CA ILE A 81 20.09 3.86 1.00
C ILE A 81 19.56 3.55 -0.40
N LEU A 82 20.37 3.74 -1.44
CA LEU A 82 19.98 3.49 -2.82
C LEU A 82 19.60 2.02 -3.05
N ILE A 83 20.42 1.08 -2.57
CA ILE A 83 20.17 -0.37 -2.68
C ILE A 83 18.93 -0.78 -1.89
N ALA A 84 18.79 -0.31 -0.65
CA ALA A 84 17.64 -0.62 0.18
C ALA A 84 16.33 -0.18 -0.49
N ASN A 85 16.31 1.04 -1.05
CA ASN A 85 15.14 1.51 -1.81
C ASN A 85 14.92 0.74 -3.10
N SER A 86 15.97 0.28 -3.80
CA SER A 86 15.81 -0.53 -5.02
C SER A 86 15.16 -1.89 -4.72
N ILE A 87 15.55 -2.53 -3.61
CA ILE A 87 14.93 -3.78 -3.16
C ILE A 87 13.49 -3.54 -2.74
N PHE A 88 13.23 -2.49 -1.96
CA PHE A 88 11.89 -2.15 -1.47
C PHE A 88 10.95 -1.80 -2.64
N TYR A 89 11.45 -1.01 -3.59
CA TYR A 89 10.69 -0.62 -4.78
C TYR A 89 10.29 -1.82 -5.65
N GLY A 90 11.15 -2.82 -5.78
CA GLY A 90 10.85 -4.05 -6.52
C GLY A 90 9.60 -4.80 -6.01
N PHE A 91 9.23 -4.61 -4.75
CA PHE A 91 8.04 -5.23 -4.17
C PHE A 91 6.86 -4.25 -4.01
N TYR A 92 7.12 -3.09 -3.41
CA TYR A 92 6.06 -2.14 -3.04
C TYR A 92 5.73 -1.13 -4.13
N ILE A 93 6.57 -0.99 -5.16
CA ILE A 93 6.56 0.11 -6.15
C ILE A 93 6.49 1.46 -5.42
N ASP A 94 7.31 1.59 -4.39
CA ASP A 94 7.30 2.73 -3.48
C ASP A 94 8.67 2.86 -2.78
N PHE A 95 8.87 3.95 -2.03
CA PHE A 95 10.13 4.25 -1.36
C PHE A 95 10.04 4.08 0.15
N ILE A 96 11.14 3.64 0.76
CA ILE A 96 11.24 3.48 2.21
C ILE A 96 10.99 4.83 2.89
N THR A 97 10.10 4.82 3.89
CA THR A 97 9.84 5.98 4.77
C THR A 97 10.36 5.71 6.18
N VAL A 98 10.54 6.75 6.98
CA VAL A 98 10.96 6.58 8.39
C VAL A 98 10.02 5.64 9.16
N PRO A 99 8.69 5.72 9.01
CA PRO A 99 7.78 4.76 9.67
C PRO A 99 7.97 3.31 9.27
N VAL A 100 8.39 3.01 8.04
CA VAL A 100 8.68 1.63 7.58
C VAL A 100 9.82 1.01 8.39
N LEU A 101 10.77 1.80 8.86
CA LEU A 101 11.88 1.30 9.69
C LEU A 101 11.38 0.70 11.02
N PHE A 102 10.23 1.13 11.54
CA PHE A 102 9.61 0.54 12.73
C PHE A 102 9.03 -0.85 12.46
N GLN A 103 8.78 -1.17 11.19
CA GLN A 103 8.31 -2.50 10.74
C GLN A 103 9.46 -3.53 10.65
N ALA A 104 10.71 -3.12 10.91
CA ALA A 104 11.88 -4.01 10.87
C ALA A 104 11.74 -5.24 11.79
N LYS A 105 10.86 -5.22 12.79
CA LYS A 105 10.51 -6.38 13.63
C LYS A 105 9.88 -7.53 12.83
N ASN A 106 9.27 -7.24 11.68
CA ASN A 106 8.69 -8.24 10.77
C ASN A 106 9.73 -8.92 9.87
N LEU A 107 10.96 -8.38 9.76
CA LEU A 107 11.99 -8.88 8.82
C LEU A 107 12.33 -10.36 9.03
N GLY A 108 12.14 -10.91 10.24
CA GLY A 108 12.38 -12.32 10.52
C GLY A 108 11.54 -13.31 9.72
N GLY A 109 10.37 -12.88 9.19
CA GLY A 109 9.50 -13.68 8.32
C GLY A 109 9.74 -13.48 6.81
N LEU A 110 10.53 -12.47 6.41
CA LEU A 110 10.66 -12.03 5.01
C LEU A 110 11.81 -12.69 4.23
N GLY A 111 12.43 -13.75 4.77
CA GLY A 111 13.64 -14.35 4.18
C GLY A 111 13.49 -14.78 2.72
N SER A 112 12.40 -15.46 2.37
CA SER A 112 12.10 -15.90 0.99
C SER A 112 11.82 -14.70 0.07
N SER A 113 11.06 -13.72 0.53
CA SER A 113 10.77 -12.50 -0.22
C SER A 113 12.05 -11.69 -0.51
N PHE A 114 12.96 -11.60 0.48
CA PHE A 114 14.23 -10.91 0.27
C PHE A 114 15.13 -11.63 -0.75
N GLN A 115 15.17 -12.97 -0.73
CA GLN A 115 15.95 -13.75 -1.71
C GLN A 115 15.43 -13.54 -3.14
N GLU A 116 14.13 -13.47 -3.33
CA GLU A 116 13.49 -13.23 -4.63
C GLU A 116 13.82 -11.84 -5.19
N LEU A 117 13.87 -10.84 -4.33
CA LEU A 117 14.08 -9.43 -4.73
C LEU A 117 15.56 -9.03 -4.82
N PHE A 118 16.48 -9.83 -4.28
CA PHE A 118 17.90 -9.51 -4.27
C PHE A 118 18.54 -9.76 -5.63
N ASN A 119 18.89 -8.69 -6.35
CA ASN A 119 19.64 -8.77 -7.61
C ASN A 119 21.15 -8.65 -7.34
N PRO A 120 22.00 -9.63 -7.74
CA PRO A 120 23.45 -9.56 -7.57
C PRO A 120 24.10 -8.32 -8.20
N VAL A 121 23.46 -7.68 -9.17
CA VAL A 121 23.90 -6.41 -9.77
C VAL A 121 24.07 -5.31 -8.73
N PHE A 122 23.34 -5.36 -7.61
CA PHE A 122 23.51 -4.39 -6.51
C PHE A 122 24.91 -4.43 -5.89
N ILE A 123 25.62 -5.55 -5.96
CA ILE A 123 27.01 -5.66 -5.52
C ILE A 123 27.93 -4.78 -6.38
N ALA A 124 27.62 -4.65 -7.68
CA ALA A 124 28.41 -3.81 -8.59
C ALA A 124 28.34 -2.31 -8.22
N LEU A 125 27.31 -1.87 -7.51
CA LEU A 125 27.17 -0.50 -7.03
C LEU A 125 28.23 -0.12 -5.95
N PHE A 126 29.01 -1.07 -5.45
CA PHE A 126 30.13 -0.83 -4.55
C PHE A 126 31.50 -0.75 -5.25
N LEU A 127 31.59 -0.99 -6.57
CA LEU A 127 32.87 -0.99 -7.29
C LEU A 127 33.57 0.38 -7.27
N ASP A 128 32.82 1.45 -7.34
CA ASP A 128 33.35 2.81 -7.21
C ASP A 128 33.94 3.08 -5.81
N LEU A 129 33.35 2.49 -4.76
CA LEU A 129 33.87 2.58 -3.41
C LEU A 129 35.23 1.89 -3.26
N VAL A 130 35.39 0.72 -3.90
CA VAL A 130 36.68 0.02 -3.95
C VAL A 130 37.73 0.94 -4.60
N LEU A 131 37.37 1.59 -5.72
CA LEU A 131 38.25 2.55 -6.38
C LEU A 131 38.55 3.77 -5.52
N LEU A 132 37.54 4.35 -4.86
CA LEU A 132 37.72 5.50 -3.95
C LEU A 132 38.65 5.15 -2.78
N VAL A 133 38.48 3.97 -2.17
CA VAL A 133 39.37 3.50 -1.08
C VAL A 133 40.80 3.29 -1.58
N TRP A 134 40.97 2.68 -2.77
CA TRP A 134 42.27 2.48 -3.38
C TRP A 134 42.96 3.82 -3.68
N LEU A 135 42.24 4.78 -4.27
CA LEU A 135 42.75 6.14 -4.54
C LEU A 135 43.10 6.89 -3.24
N ALA A 136 42.29 6.76 -2.20
CA ALA A 136 42.56 7.36 -0.89
C ALA A 136 43.80 6.80 -0.22
N LYS A 137 44.16 5.54 -0.46
CA LYS A 137 45.39 4.91 0.07
C LYS A 137 46.62 5.22 -0.76
N THR A 138 46.49 5.27 -2.09
CA THR A 138 47.64 5.41 -3.01
C THR A 138 48.00 6.86 -3.33
N ARG A 139 47.02 7.78 -3.27
CA ARG A 139 47.25 9.22 -3.54
C ARG A 139 47.35 10.00 -2.26
N THR A 140 48.54 10.55 -1.99
CA THR A 140 48.86 11.28 -0.74
C THR A 140 48.16 12.64 -0.63
N ARG A 141 47.75 13.25 -1.75
CA ARG A 141 47.11 14.57 -1.77
C ARG A 141 45.74 14.48 -2.47
N THR A 142 44.66 14.47 -1.71
CA THR A 142 43.29 14.40 -2.20
C THR A 142 42.52 15.72 -2.13
N GLY A 143 43.03 16.68 -1.41
CA GLY A 143 42.45 18.02 -1.34
C GLY A 143 43.39 19.03 -0.68
N LYS A 144 43.30 20.29 -1.07
CA LYS A 144 43.95 21.42 -0.38
C LYS A 144 42.86 22.28 0.24
N LYS A 145 43.11 22.78 1.46
CA LYS A 145 42.18 23.69 2.13
C LYS A 145 41.84 24.88 1.21
N LEU A 146 40.55 25.11 1.03
CA LEU A 146 40.03 26.23 0.24
C LEU A 146 40.00 27.49 1.10
N SER A 147 40.04 28.66 0.43
CA SER A 147 39.75 29.91 1.11
C SER A 147 38.26 30.00 1.49
N ALA A 148 37.95 30.74 2.55
CA ALA A 148 36.55 30.95 2.98
C ALA A 148 35.71 31.54 1.85
N LYS A 149 36.28 32.39 0.99
CA LYS A 149 35.61 32.91 -0.20
C LYS A 149 35.23 31.78 -1.20
N ALA A 150 36.14 30.82 -1.43
CA ALA A 150 35.89 29.71 -2.34
C ALA A 150 34.80 28.73 -1.80
N VAL A 151 34.78 28.51 -0.47
CA VAL A 151 33.75 27.72 0.19
C VAL A 151 32.37 28.41 0.09
N LYS A 152 32.32 29.74 0.33
CA LYS A 152 31.07 30.51 0.14
C LYS A 152 30.56 30.43 -1.29
N ILE A 153 31.44 30.56 -2.29
CA ILE A 153 31.04 30.42 -3.72
C ILE A 153 30.54 29.01 -4.01
N TYR A 154 31.16 27.97 -3.46
CA TYR A 154 30.70 26.60 -3.61
C TYR A 154 29.29 26.41 -3.06
N TYR A 155 29.00 26.89 -1.85
CA TYR A 155 27.66 26.76 -1.26
C TYR A 155 26.62 27.67 -1.92
N ALA A 156 27.01 28.82 -2.45
CA ALA A 156 26.12 29.64 -3.27
C ALA A 156 25.75 28.90 -4.57
N ALA A 157 26.70 28.20 -5.20
CA ALA A 157 26.42 27.37 -6.36
C ALA A 157 25.56 26.12 -6.00
N ALA A 158 25.81 25.50 -4.83
CA ALA A 158 25.00 24.40 -4.32
C ALA A 158 23.55 24.85 -4.06
N ALA A 159 23.34 26.00 -3.42
CA ALA A 159 22.00 26.58 -3.24
C ALA A 159 21.33 26.89 -4.59
N GLY A 160 22.10 27.39 -5.56
CA GLY A 160 21.64 27.62 -6.92
C GLY A 160 21.15 26.33 -7.61
N THR A 161 21.85 25.19 -7.43
CA THR A 161 21.39 23.89 -7.96
C THR A 161 20.10 23.42 -7.31
N VAL A 162 19.94 23.57 -6.01
CA VAL A 162 18.71 23.24 -5.28
C VAL A 162 17.54 24.07 -5.79
N LEU A 163 17.69 25.39 -5.84
CA LEU A 163 16.65 26.31 -6.30
C LEU A 163 16.28 26.06 -7.77
N PHE A 164 17.27 25.76 -8.61
CA PHE A 164 17.05 25.46 -10.01
C PHE A 164 16.26 24.15 -10.19
N ASN A 165 16.62 23.11 -9.43
CA ASN A 165 15.83 21.86 -9.44
C ASN A 165 14.39 22.11 -9.02
N LEU A 166 14.17 22.81 -7.90
CA LEU A 166 12.81 23.12 -7.41
C LEU A 166 12.01 23.95 -8.43
N ALA A 167 12.66 24.92 -9.10
CA ALA A 167 11.99 25.70 -10.13
C ALA A 167 11.58 24.86 -11.35
N LEU A 168 12.43 23.93 -11.80
CA LEU A 168 12.07 23.01 -12.88
C LEU A 168 10.95 22.08 -12.46
N SER A 169 10.97 21.58 -11.22
CA SER A 169 9.94 20.70 -10.68
C SER A 169 8.59 21.41 -10.55
N GLU A 170 8.57 22.67 -10.14
CA GLU A 170 7.35 23.47 -10.07
C GLU A 170 6.78 23.82 -11.46
N LEU A 171 7.67 23.90 -12.49
CA LEU A 171 7.24 24.08 -13.89
C LEU A 171 6.64 22.80 -14.48
N ASP A 172 7.18 21.62 -14.10
CA ASP A 172 6.63 20.32 -14.53
C ASP A 172 5.29 20.03 -13.84
N GLN A 173 5.24 20.26 -12.53
CA GLN A 173 4.06 19.99 -11.71
C GLN A 173 3.83 21.09 -10.68
N PRO A 174 2.93 22.06 -10.97
CA PRO A 174 2.60 23.15 -10.04
C PRO A 174 2.06 22.63 -8.70
N LYS A 175 2.57 23.19 -7.60
CA LYS A 175 2.18 22.84 -6.21
C LYS A 175 2.50 21.38 -5.80
N PHE A 176 3.43 20.70 -6.46
CA PHE A 176 3.74 19.28 -6.20
C PHE A 176 4.07 19.00 -4.72
N LEU A 177 4.69 19.92 -4.00
CA LEU A 177 4.97 19.77 -2.57
C LEU A 177 3.73 19.87 -1.66
N SER A 178 2.67 20.48 -2.14
CA SER A 178 1.46 20.74 -1.33
C SER A 178 0.40 19.65 -1.47
N TYR A 179 0.36 18.95 -2.60
CA TYR A 179 -0.72 18.03 -2.95
C TYR A 179 -0.23 16.65 -3.42
N SER A 180 1.06 16.36 -3.38
CA SER A 180 1.54 15.08 -3.87
C SER A 180 1.49 14.02 -2.77
N TYR A 181 0.52 13.13 -2.87
CA TYR A 181 0.49 11.87 -2.15
C TYR A 181 1.30 10.78 -2.89
N ASP A 182 1.66 11.02 -4.14
CA ASP A 182 2.44 10.12 -4.98
C ASP A 182 3.95 10.32 -4.74
N ARG A 183 4.58 9.35 -4.10
CA ARG A 183 6.01 9.38 -3.79
C ARG A 183 6.90 9.19 -5.02
N GLU A 184 6.42 8.50 -6.05
CA GLU A 184 7.16 8.41 -7.31
C GLU A 184 7.31 9.78 -7.94
N VAL A 185 6.23 10.56 -7.95
CA VAL A 185 6.27 11.96 -8.40
C VAL A 185 7.22 12.79 -7.55
N LEU A 186 7.21 12.63 -6.22
CA LEU A 186 8.15 13.34 -5.35
C LEU A 186 9.61 12.96 -5.66
N VAL A 187 9.93 11.67 -5.73
CA VAL A 187 11.30 11.22 -6.01
C VAL A 187 11.75 11.61 -7.43
N LYS A 188 10.85 11.55 -8.43
CA LYS A 188 11.13 12.03 -9.79
C LYS A 188 11.55 13.51 -9.78
N ASN A 189 10.87 14.34 -9.02
CA ASN A 189 11.06 15.78 -9.01
C ASN A 189 12.22 16.24 -8.11
N ILE A 190 12.28 15.80 -6.86
CA ILE A 190 13.28 16.29 -5.89
C ILE A 190 14.45 15.31 -5.66
N GLY A 191 14.30 14.06 -6.07
CA GLY A 191 15.29 13.00 -5.86
C GLY A 191 15.14 12.23 -4.56
N LEU A 192 15.63 10.99 -4.57
CA LEU A 192 15.51 10.03 -3.46
C LEU A 192 16.01 10.56 -2.12
N TYR A 193 17.19 11.18 -2.10
CA TYR A 193 17.80 11.62 -0.85
C TYR A 193 17.11 12.82 -0.22
N GLN A 194 16.60 13.76 -1.03
CA GLN A 194 15.79 14.87 -0.55
C GLN A 194 14.42 14.39 -0.08
N PHE A 195 13.84 13.40 -0.77
CA PHE A 195 12.63 12.74 -0.32
C PHE A 195 12.78 12.19 1.09
N HIS A 196 13.85 11.44 1.40
CA HIS A 196 14.08 10.93 2.76
C HIS A 196 14.28 12.05 3.80
N LEU A 197 14.91 13.17 3.41
CA LEU A 197 15.03 14.32 4.30
C LEU A 197 13.68 14.95 4.60
N LEU A 198 12.83 15.12 3.58
CA LEU A 198 11.46 15.64 3.74
C LEU A 198 10.59 14.70 4.55
N ASP A 199 10.66 13.39 4.31
CA ASP A 199 9.93 12.39 5.09
C ASP A 199 10.30 12.48 6.58
N GLY A 200 11.60 12.54 6.92
CA GLY A 200 12.05 12.72 8.29
C GLY A 200 11.55 14.02 8.95
N ILE A 201 11.47 15.12 8.20
CA ILE A 201 10.92 16.39 8.67
C ILE A 201 9.40 16.23 8.88
N SER A 202 8.68 15.66 7.93
CA SER A 202 7.23 15.45 7.99
C SER A 202 6.83 14.58 9.18
N GLN A 203 7.60 13.53 9.49
CA GLN A 203 7.35 12.70 10.67
C GLN A 203 7.50 13.49 11.98
N THR A 204 8.44 14.44 12.03
CA THR A 204 8.59 15.32 13.20
C THR A 204 7.34 16.20 13.38
N PHE A 205 6.78 16.73 12.29
CA PHE A 205 5.52 17.50 12.35
C PHE A 205 4.34 16.61 12.75
N ASN A 206 4.24 15.40 12.22
CA ASN A 206 3.16 14.47 12.56
C ASN A 206 3.15 14.10 14.06
N LEU A 207 4.32 13.99 14.69
CA LEU A 207 4.43 13.77 16.13
C LEU A 207 3.90 14.94 16.97
N THR A 208 4.01 16.18 16.45
CA THR A 208 3.51 17.37 17.16
C THR A 208 2.01 17.56 17.00
N GLN A 209 1.38 17.05 15.94
CA GLN A 209 -0.05 17.20 15.70
C GLN A 209 -0.92 16.66 16.85
N LYS A 210 -0.54 15.50 17.43
CA LYS A 210 -1.26 14.93 18.58
C LYS A 210 -1.26 15.86 19.80
N ALA A 211 -0.18 16.62 19.99
CA ALA A 211 -0.03 17.53 21.14
C ALA A 211 -0.86 18.82 21.00
N VAL A 212 -1.13 19.27 19.78
CA VAL A 212 -1.87 20.52 19.51
C VAL A 212 -3.33 20.29 19.10
N ALA A 213 -3.75 19.02 18.95
CA ALA A 213 -5.09 18.63 18.55
C ALA A 213 -6.13 18.93 19.66
N ASP A 214 -7.29 19.46 19.26
CA ASP A 214 -8.40 19.84 20.13
C ASP A 214 -9.76 19.35 19.59
N GLU A 215 -10.83 19.56 20.38
CA GLU A 215 -12.21 19.21 20.00
C GLU A 215 -12.70 19.99 18.75
N ASN A 216 -12.22 21.21 18.50
CA ASN A 216 -12.63 21.99 17.34
C ASN A 216 -12.12 21.38 16.02
N SER A 217 -10.94 20.77 16.08
CA SER A 217 -10.39 20.01 14.95
C SER A 217 -11.28 18.83 14.57
N LEU A 218 -11.88 18.15 15.55
CA LEU A 218 -12.83 17.06 15.33
C LEU A 218 -14.15 17.55 14.75
N ALA A 219 -14.70 18.66 15.24
CA ALA A 219 -15.98 19.22 14.80
C ALA A 219 -16.00 19.55 13.30
N THR A 220 -14.87 20.02 12.74
CA THR A 220 -14.74 20.26 11.29
C THR A 220 -14.88 18.96 10.50
N ILE A 221 -14.32 17.86 11.01
CA ILE A 221 -14.38 16.55 10.37
C ILE A 221 -15.78 15.94 10.49
N GLU A 222 -16.42 16.07 11.66
CA GLU A 222 -17.81 15.64 11.86
C GLU A 222 -18.76 16.33 10.88
N ASN A 223 -18.59 17.65 10.67
CA ASN A 223 -19.40 18.39 9.71
C ASN A 223 -19.21 17.86 8.28
N TYR A 224 -17.96 17.53 7.89
CA TYR A 224 -17.67 16.95 6.59
C TYR A 224 -18.32 15.58 6.41
N THR A 225 -18.05 14.64 7.34
CA THR A 225 -18.57 13.27 7.24
C THR A 225 -20.10 13.22 7.36
N ASN A 226 -20.72 14.11 8.12
CA ASN A 226 -22.19 14.22 8.18
C ASN A 226 -22.80 14.76 6.89
N ALA A 227 -22.09 15.65 6.18
CA ALA A 227 -22.54 16.18 4.88
C ALA A 227 -22.41 15.15 3.75
N ASP A 228 -21.44 14.25 3.84
CA ASP A 228 -21.19 13.18 2.86
C ASP A 228 -21.99 11.88 3.18
N TYR A 229 -22.69 11.83 4.32
CA TYR A 229 -23.46 10.67 4.74
C TYR A 229 -24.61 10.37 3.77
N SER A 230 -24.65 9.15 3.24
CA SER A 230 -25.72 8.64 2.39
C SER A 230 -26.62 7.69 3.21
N LYS A 231 -27.94 7.88 3.07
CA LYS A 231 -28.89 7.01 3.77
C LYS A 231 -28.81 5.58 3.25
N PRO A 232 -28.98 4.56 4.13
CA PRO A 232 -29.02 3.18 3.69
C PRO A 232 -30.19 2.93 2.71
N ASN A 233 -29.99 1.97 1.83
CA ASN A 233 -31.08 1.43 1.03
C ASN A 233 -32.09 0.74 1.97
N GLN A 234 -33.35 1.18 1.93
CA GLN A 234 -34.40 0.70 2.85
C GLN A 234 -34.70 -0.79 2.67
N ASP A 235 -34.58 -1.34 1.46
CA ASP A 235 -34.82 -2.74 1.17
C ASP A 235 -33.68 -3.65 1.65
N MET A 236 -32.51 -3.06 1.87
CA MET A 236 -31.30 -3.79 2.31
C MET A 236 -31.00 -3.60 3.79
N PHE A 237 -31.54 -2.55 4.43
CA PHE A 237 -31.27 -2.25 5.83
C PHE A 237 -31.88 -3.31 6.74
N GLY A 238 -31.05 -3.94 7.56
CA GLY A 238 -31.47 -4.98 8.50
C GLY A 238 -31.77 -6.36 7.89
N ILE A 239 -31.53 -6.57 6.59
CA ILE A 239 -31.84 -7.84 5.90
C ILE A 239 -31.07 -9.03 6.51
N ALA A 240 -29.99 -8.76 7.23
CA ALA A 240 -29.15 -9.76 7.90
C ALA A 240 -29.07 -9.54 9.43
N GLU A 241 -30.03 -8.82 10.02
CA GLU A 241 -30.07 -8.56 11.46
C GLU A 241 -30.01 -9.86 12.27
N GLY A 242 -29.16 -9.91 13.32
CA GLY A 242 -28.98 -11.06 14.21
C GLY A 242 -28.22 -12.25 13.62
N ARG A 243 -27.80 -12.21 12.34
CA ARG A 243 -26.96 -13.26 11.75
C ARG A 243 -25.50 -13.09 12.16
N ASN A 244 -24.75 -14.20 12.20
CA ASN A 244 -23.30 -14.14 12.28
C ASN A 244 -22.70 -13.48 11.04
N VAL A 245 -21.53 -12.89 11.16
CA VAL A 245 -20.73 -12.43 10.02
C VAL A 245 -19.41 -13.20 9.99
N ILE A 246 -19.20 -13.91 8.90
CA ILE A 246 -17.96 -14.64 8.61
C ILE A 246 -17.28 -13.91 7.46
N PHE A 247 -16.31 -13.09 7.80
CA PHE A 247 -15.52 -12.28 6.87
C PHE A 247 -14.23 -13.01 6.56
N VAL A 248 -13.92 -13.27 5.30
CA VAL A 248 -12.65 -13.87 4.87
C VAL A 248 -11.90 -12.85 4.05
N THR A 249 -10.79 -12.40 4.59
CA THR A 249 -9.81 -11.56 3.90
C THR A 249 -8.93 -12.45 3.03
N LEU A 250 -9.03 -12.29 1.71
CA LEU A 250 -8.29 -13.06 0.71
C LEU A 250 -6.95 -12.37 0.44
N GLU A 251 -5.88 -12.97 0.91
CA GLU A 251 -4.51 -12.43 0.79
C GLU A 251 -4.14 -12.22 -0.69
N SER A 252 -3.77 -10.99 -1.04
CA SER A 252 -3.22 -10.62 -2.35
C SER A 252 -4.11 -10.97 -3.56
N THR A 253 -5.42 -11.16 -3.39
CA THR A 253 -6.32 -11.65 -4.46
C THR A 253 -6.95 -10.49 -5.22
N GLN A 254 -6.58 -10.36 -6.51
CA GLN A 254 -7.08 -9.33 -7.43
C GLN A 254 -8.24 -9.86 -8.29
N THR A 255 -9.10 -8.94 -8.72
CA THR A 255 -10.29 -9.29 -9.53
C THR A 255 -9.96 -9.87 -10.91
N PHE A 256 -8.81 -9.55 -11.49
CA PHE A 256 -8.47 -9.99 -12.86
C PHE A 256 -8.36 -11.50 -13.04
N VAL A 257 -8.26 -12.29 -11.95
CA VAL A 257 -8.24 -13.77 -12.03
C VAL A 257 -9.63 -14.41 -11.99
N ILE A 258 -10.69 -13.63 -11.69
CA ILE A 258 -12.06 -14.13 -11.63
C ILE A 258 -12.57 -14.40 -13.06
N ASN A 259 -13.14 -15.60 -13.28
CA ASN A 259 -13.57 -16.11 -14.58
C ASN A 259 -12.44 -16.34 -15.60
N GLU A 260 -11.17 -16.25 -15.20
CA GLU A 260 -10.03 -16.45 -16.09
C GLU A 260 -9.52 -17.89 -16.08
N LYS A 261 -8.75 -18.23 -17.12
CA LYS A 261 -8.20 -19.58 -17.34
C LYS A 261 -6.73 -19.52 -17.71
N VAL A 262 -5.99 -20.51 -17.24
CA VAL A 262 -4.62 -20.80 -17.69
C VAL A 262 -4.62 -22.19 -18.34
N ASN A 263 -4.14 -22.30 -19.57
CA ASN A 263 -4.10 -23.56 -20.36
C ASN A 263 -5.46 -24.28 -20.39
N GLY A 264 -6.56 -23.52 -20.45
CA GLY A 264 -7.93 -24.05 -20.44
C GLY A 264 -8.47 -24.46 -19.06
N GLN A 265 -7.67 -24.37 -17.99
CA GLN A 265 -8.05 -24.67 -16.61
C GLN A 265 -8.50 -23.37 -15.90
N GLU A 266 -9.66 -23.40 -15.25
CA GLU A 266 -10.19 -22.25 -14.50
C GLU A 266 -9.32 -21.96 -13.27
N ILE A 267 -8.96 -20.69 -13.05
CA ILE A 267 -8.19 -20.25 -11.87
C ILE A 267 -9.09 -20.28 -10.63
N THR A 268 -10.33 -19.80 -10.74
CA THR A 268 -11.25 -19.62 -9.60
C THR A 268 -12.60 -20.34 -9.81
N PRO A 269 -12.62 -21.67 -10.07
CA PRO A 269 -13.86 -22.37 -10.43
C PRO A 269 -14.91 -22.38 -9.31
N PHE A 270 -14.53 -22.28 -8.04
CA PHE A 270 -15.47 -22.16 -6.94
C PHE A 270 -16.03 -20.74 -6.86
N LEU A 271 -15.18 -19.71 -6.85
CA LEU A 271 -15.62 -18.31 -6.80
C LEU A 271 -16.50 -17.96 -8.02
N ASN A 272 -16.13 -18.42 -9.23
CA ASN A 272 -16.93 -18.22 -10.45
C ASN A 272 -18.38 -18.73 -10.32
N LYS A 273 -18.61 -19.81 -9.55
CA LYS A 273 -19.95 -20.33 -9.24
C LYS A 273 -20.57 -19.62 -8.04
N PHE A 274 -19.75 -19.18 -7.09
CA PHE A 274 -20.23 -18.57 -5.85
C PHE A 274 -20.78 -17.16 -6.08
N ILE A 275 -20.17 -16.39 -6.98
CA ILE A 275 -20.66 -15.06 -7.37
C ILE A 275 -22.05 -15.12 -8.01
N GLN A 276 -22.39 -16.23 -8.70
CA GLN A 276 -23.70 -16.40 -9.35
C GLN A 276 -24.89 -16.56 -8.36
N LYS A 277 -24.61 -16.58 -7.06
CA LYS A 277 -25.61 -16.66 -5.99
C LYS A 277 -25.35 -15.68 -4.85
N SER A 278 -24.59 -14.65 -5.14
CA SER A 278 -24.12 -13.66 -4.17
C SER A 278 -24.34 -12.24 -4.70
N TYR A 279 -24.14 -11.25 -3.85
CA TYR A 279 -23.88 -9.89 -4.30
C TYR A 279 -22.38 -9.78 -4.61
N TYR A 280 -22.04 -9.54 -5.86
CA TYR A 280 -20.67 -9.42 -6.33
C TYR A 280 -20.39 -8.00 -6.82
N PHE A 281 -19.39 -7.34 -6.22
CA PHE A 281 -18.95 -5.99 -6.59
C PHE A 281 -17.70 -6.12 -7.47
N ASP A 282 -17.85 -5.95 -8.78
CA ASP A 282 -16.78 -6.15 -9.76
C ASP A 282 -15.93 -4.90 -10.02
N HIS A 283 -16.40 -3.73 -9.56
CA HIS A 283 -15.65 -2.47 -9.57
C HIS A 283 -15.36 -1.99 -8.14
N PHE A 284 -14.81 -2.89 -7.34
CA PHE A 284 -14.42 -2.63 -5.97
C PHE A 284 -12.88 -2.54 -5.87
N TYR A 285 -12.38 -1.45 -5.29
CA TYR A 285 -10.97 -1.10 -5.31
C TYR A 285 -10.32 -1.21 -3.93
N GLN A 286 -9.12 -1.78 -3.89
CA GLN A 286 -8.27 -1.72 -2.72
C GLN A 286 -7.75 -0.29 -2.51
N GLN A 287 -7.52 0.11 -1.25
CA GLN A 287 -7.11 1.46 -0.88
C GLN A 287 -5.94 1.46 0.12
N THR A 288 -5.20 0.36 0.14
CA THR A 288 -4.05 0.15 1.01
C THR A 288 -2.83 0.94 0.54
N GLU A 289 -1.84 1.04 1.41
CA GLU A 289 -0.55 1.67 1.15
C GLU A 289 0.58 0.75 1.63
N GLN A 290 1.58 1.27 2.36
CA GLN A 290 2.73 0.51 2.86
C GLN A 290 2.40 -0.57 3.90
N GLY A 291 1.24 -0.50 4.52
CA GLY A 291 0.77 -1.48 5.49
C GLY A 291 0.09 -2.71 4.89
N LYS A 292 -0.22 -2.71 3.56
CA LYS A 292 -0.82 -3.84 2.85
C LYS A 292 -2.00 -4.46 3.61
N THR A 293 -1.94 -5.75 3.98
CA THR A 293 -2.99 -6.44 4.74
C THR A 293 -3.40 -5.67 5.99
N SER A 294 -2.44 -5.11 6.76
CA SER A 294 -2.77 -4.34 7.96
C SER A 294 -3.50 -3.02 7.68
N ASP A 295 -3.28 -2.42 6.50
CA ASP A 295 -4.04 -1.25 6.05
C ASP A 295 -5.45 -1.64 5.63
N SER A 296 -5.64 -2.76 4.94
CA SER A 296 -6.96 -3.30 4.61
C SER A 296 -7.77 -3.58 5.88
N GLU A 297 -7.16 -4.25 6.88
CA GLU A 297 -7.77 -4.46 8.19
C GLU A 297 -8.17 -3.12 8.86
N PHE A 298 -7.29 -2.12 8.77
CA PHE A 298 -7.56 -0.79 9.33
C PHE A 298 -8.72 -0.08 8.64
N ILE A 299 -8.74 -0.08 7.30
CA ILE A 299 -9.77 0.57 6.48
C ILE A 299 -11.13 -0.04 6.77
N VAL A 300 -11.23 -1.37 6.70
CA VAL A 300 -12.48 -2.10 6.94
C VAL A 300 -12.99 -1.90 8.37
N ALA A 301 -12.08 -1.87 9.37
CA ALA A 301 -12.48 -1.68 10.75
C ALA A 301 -12.97 -0.26 11.04
N ASN A 302 -12.41 0.78 10.41
CA ASN A 302 -12.62 2.17 10.83
C ASN A 302 -13.33 3.01 9.78
N SER A 303 -13.35 2.61 8.51
CA SER A 303 -13.79 3.44 7.36
C SER A 303 -13.01 4.77 7.32
N LEU A 304 -11.69 4.67 7.50
CA LEU A 304 -10.70 5.74 7.41
C LEU A 304 -9.60 5.31 6.44
N TYR A 305 -9.05 6.25 5.67
CA TYR A 305 -7.87 5.99 4.84
C TYR A 305 -6.64 5.72 5.71
N PRO A 306 -5.76 4.77 5.36
CA PRO A 306 -4.57 4.47 6.16
C PRO A 306 -3.55 5.60 6.10
N SER A 307 -2.52 5.56 6.92
CA SER A 307 -1.43 6.55 6.88
C SER A 307 -0.72 6.54 5.53
N LEU A 308 -0.32 7.71 5.04
CA LEU A 308 0.51 7.81 3.84
C LEU A 308 1.84 7.07 3.99
N SER A 309 2.43 7.04 5.17
CA SER A 309 3.75 6.47 5.44
C SER A 309 3.70 5.44 6.55
N GLY A 310 4.19 4.25 6.27
CA GLY A 310 4.20 3.10 7.18
C GLY A 310 2.80 2.60 7.53
N SER A 311 2.70 1.51 8.28
CA SER A 311 1.43 0.97 8.72
C SER A 311 0.93 1.68 9.99
N VAL A 312 -0.37 1.99 10.02
CA VAL A 312 -1.07 2.50 11.20
C VAL A 312 -0.92 1.55 12.39
N PHE A 313 -0.89 0.25 12.14
CA PHE A 313 -0.72 -0.79 13.16
C PHE A 313 0.57 -0.65 13.98
N PHE A 314 1.65 -0.11 13.37
CA PHE A 314 2.90 0.16 14.08
C PHE A 314 2.98 1.57 14.64
N THR A 315 2.51 2.56 13.87
CA THR A 315 2.77 3.96 14.15
C THR A 315 1.73 4.59 15.07
N LYS A 316 0.51 4.05 15.11
CA LYS A 316 -0.66 4.65 15.76
C LYS A 316 -1.50 3.65 16.56
N SER A 317 -0.94 2.52 16.94
CA SER A 317 -1.66 1.46 17.69
C SER A 317 -2.16 1.89 19.09
N GLU A 318 -1.69 3.04 19.61
CA GLU A 318 -2.13 3.59 20.91
C GLU A 318 -3.23 4.67 20.78
N ASN A 319 -3.68 4.96 19.54
CA ASN A 319 -4.75 5.92 19.31
C ASN A 319 -6.12 5.34 19.71
N ALA A 320 -7.07 6.25 19.93
CA ALA A 320 -8.48 5.90 20.07
C ALA A 320 -9.11 5.66 18.69
N TYR A 321 -9.90 4.60 18.58
CA TYR A 321 -10.61 4.25 17.34
C TYR A 321 -12.09 3.98 17.61
N ASN A 322 -12.95 4.39 16.67
CA ASN A 322 -14.37 4.06 16.64
C ASN A 322 -14.60 2.94 15.62
N SER A 323 -14.07 1.76 15.93
CA SER A 323 -14.03 0.63 15.03
C SER A 323 -15.39 -0.06 14.87
N MET A 324 -15.57 -0.78 13.77
CA MET A 324 -16.70 -1.68 13.55
C MET A 324 -16.82 -2.74 14.67
N TYR A 325 -15.71 -3.24 15.18
CA TYR A 325 -15.69 -4.21 16.29
C TYR A 325 -16.34 -3.66 17.56
N LYS A 326 -16.01 -2.43 17.93
CA LYS A 326 -16.64 -1.76 19.10
C LYS A 326 -18.13 -1.51 18.87
N THR A 327 -18.49 -1.09 17.65
CA THR A 327 -19.89 -0.89 17.27
C THR A 327 -20.66 -2.20 17.38
N LEU A 328 -20.14 -3.29 16.83
CA LEU A 328 -20.75 -4.62 16.89
C LEU A 328 -20.85 -5.16 18.34
N ALA A 329 -19.81 -4.95 19.15
CA ALA A 329 -19.86 -5.34 20.56
C ALA A 329 -20.97 -4.61 21.35
N ASN A 330 -21.26 -3.34 21.02
CA ASN A 330 -22.38 -2.58 21.59
C ASN A 330 -23.77 -3.09 21.11
N HIS A 331 -23.80 -3.97 20.10
CA HIS A 331 -25.01 -4.63 19.57
C HIS A 331 -24.96 -6.15 19.84
N ASP A 332 -24.34 -6.56 20.93
CA ASP A 332 -24.26 -7.93 21.44
C ASP A 332 -23.52 -8.94 20.56
N TYR A 333 -22.77 -8.50 19.52
CA TYR A 333 -21.91 -9.37 18.75
C TYR A 333 -20.62 -9.68 19.50
N ARG A 334 -20.21 -10.95 19.49
CA ARG A 334 -18.84 -11.34 19.87
C ARG A 334 -17.91 -11.17 18.67
N THR A 335 -16.75 -10.56 18.90
CA THR A 335 -15.82 -10.22 17.82
C THR A 335 -14.54 -11.03 17.91
N SER A 336 -14.10 -11.57 16.79
CA SER A 336 -12.87 -12.37 16.72
C SER A 336 -12.11 -12.18 15.42
N VAL A 337 -10.80 -12.38 15.48
CA VAL A 337 -9.92 -12.46 14.32
C VAL A 337 -9.15 -13.77 14.36
N PHE A 338 -9.02 -14.42 13.21
CA PHE A 338 -8.26 -15.65 13.02
C PHE A 338 -7.15 -15.41 12.01
N HIS A 339 -5.91 -15.78 12.35
CA HIS A 339 -4.79 -15.66 11.42
C HIS A 339 -3.67 -16.63 11.81
N ALA A 340 -3.33 -17.54 10.91
CA ALA A 340 -2.38 -18.61 11.20
C ALA A 340 -0.90 -18.20 11.15
N ASN A 341 -0.59 -17.00 11.61
CA ASN A 341 0.75 -16.48 11.82
C ASN A 341 0.89 -15.95 13.25
N HIS A 342 2.10 -15.55 13.65
CA HIS A 342 2.37 -15.04 15.00
C HIS A 342 1.65 -13.70 15.25
N LYS A 343 1.02 -13.58 16.43
CA LYS A 343 0.25 -12.40 16.86
C LYS A 343 1.02 -11.07 16.82
N LYS A 344 2.36 -11.12 16.88
CA LYS A 344 3.21 -9.91 16.81
C LYS A 344 3.45 -9.43 15.38
N PHE A 345 3.17 -10.27 14.38
CA PHE A 345 3.29 -9.87 12.99
C PHE A 345 2.29 -8.73 12.72
N TRP A 346 2.72 -7.67 12.07
CA TRP A 346 1.98 -6.41 11.93
C TRP A 346 1.57 -5.76 13.27
N ASN A 347 2.22 -6.07 14.43
CA ASN A 347 1.86 -5.51 15.73
C ASN A 347 0.37 -5.73 16.12
N ARG A 348 -0.24 -6.80 15.62
CA ARG A 348 -1.67 -7.11 15.80
C ARG A 348 -2.07 -7.25 17.26
N ASP A 349 -1.21 -7.83 18.09
CA ASP A 349 -1.46 -8.03 19.53
C ASP A 349 -1.67 -6.70 20.31
N VAL A 350 -1.14 -5.59 19.78
CA VAL A 350 -1.38 -4.25 20.34
C VAL A 350 -2.56 -3.57 19.66
N MET A 351 -2.59 -3.55 18.33
CA MET A 351 -3.61 -2.84 17.56
C MET A 351 -5.02 -3.40 17.77
N TYR A 352 -5.17 -4.73 17.88
CA TYR A 352 -6.49 -5.35 18.09
C TYR A 352 -7.13 -4.95 19.42
N LYS A 353 -6.34 -4.66 20.45
CA LYS A 353 -6.85 -4.08 21.70
C LYS A 353 -7.40 -2.68 21.50
N ALA A 354 -6.70 -1.84 20.71
CA ALA A 354 -7.18 -0.49 20.41
C ALA A 354 -8.47 -0.52 19.57
N LEU A 355 -8.60 -1.50 18.66
CA LEU A 355 -9.80 -1.73 17.86
C LEU A 355 -10.95 -2.37 18.66
N GLY A 356 -10.70 -2.91 19.84
CA GLY A 356 -11.73 -3.53 20.70
C GLY A 356 -12.15 -4.92 20.25
N ILE A 357 -11.25 -5.70 19.65
CA ILE A 357 -11.48 -7.09 19.28
C ILE A 357 -11.45 -7.97 20.55
N ASP A 358 -12.49 -8.80 20.75
CA ASP A 358 -12.61 -9.64 21.94
C ASP A 358 -11.60 -10.79 21.95
N SER A 359 -11.37 -11.44 20.80
CA SER A 359 -10.53 -12.63 20.73
C SER A 359 -9.64 -12.64 19.48
N PHE A 360 -8.38 -13.02 19.64
CA PHE A 360 -7.46 -13.23 18.53
C PHE A 360 -6.90 -14.66 18.57
N TYR A 361 -7.24 -15.43 17.53
CA TYR A 361 -6.79 -16.80 17.31
C TYR A 361 -5.58 -16.76 16.38
N ASP A 362 -4.38 -16.68 16.96
CA ASP A 362 -3.10 -16.71 16.25
C ASP A 362 -2.61 -18.13 15.99
N VAL A 363 -1.44 -18.32 15.41
CA VAL A 363 -0.86 -19.62 15.06
C VAL A 363 -0.83 -20.61 16.23
N SER A 364 -0.78 -20.15 17.49
CA SER A 364 -0.76 -21.02 18.67
C SER A 364 -2.07 -21.77 18.95
N HIS A 365 -3.15 -21.37 18.28
CA HIS A 365 -4.48 -22.01 18.40
C HIS A 365 -4.71 -23.11 17.35
N PHE A 366 -3.75 -23.32 16.45
CA PHE A 366 -3.86 -24.25 15.33
C PHE A 366 -2.86 -25.39 15.44
N HIS A 367 -3.23 -26.51 14.87
CA HIS A 367 -2.32 -27.66 14.71
C HIS A 367 -1.49 -27.45 13.44
N VAL A 368 -0.22 -27.05 13.60
CA VAL A 368 0.72 -26.78 12.52
C VAL A 368 1.77 -27.87 12.44
N THR A 369 1.98 -28.41 11.25
CA THR A 369 3.04 -29.38 10.93
C THR A 369 3.81 -28.91 9.69
N PRO A 370 5.01 -29.44 9.41
CA PRO A 370 5.74 -29.12 8.18
C PRO A 370 4.93 -29.39 6.89
N GLU A 371 4.06 -30.39 6.90
CA GLU A 371 3.30 -30.81 5.72
C GLU A 371 2.10 -29.90 5.41
N ASN A 372 1.53 -29.26 6.44
CA ASN A 372 0.36 -28.39 6.32
C ASN A 372 0.68 -26.90 6.44
N SER A 373 1.96 -26.53 6.40
CA SER A 373 2.43 -25.15 6.50
C SER A 373 3.26 -24.74 5.28
N THR A 374 3.33 -23.41 5.04
CA THR A 374 4.26 -22.77 4.11
C THR A 374 5.23 -21.88 4.91
N GLY A 375 6.18 -21.20 4.25
CA GLY A 375 7.12 -20.30 4.91
C GLY A 375 6.47 -19.21 5.78
N TRP A 376 5.19 -18.90 5.57
CA TRP A 376 4.43 -17.87 6.29
C TRP A 376 3.57 -18.40 7.45
N GLY A 377 3.20 -19.66 7.44
CA GLY A 377 2.35 -20.28 8.45
C GLY A 377 1.50 -21.43 7.92
N LEU A 378 0.35 -21.67 8.53
CA LEU A 378 -0.56 -22.76 8.14
C LEU A 378 -1.18 -22.47 6.76
N LYS A 379 -1.25 -23.47 5.90
CA LYS A 379 -1.91 -23.37 4.59
C LYS A 379 -3.41 -23.11 4.73
N ASP A 380 -4.00 -22.37 3.78
CA ASP A 380 -5.38 -21.85 3.89
C ASP A 380 -6.44 -22.94 4.04
N LYS A 381 -6.30 -24.09 3.38
CA LYS A 381 -7.25 -25.19 3.50
C LYS A 381 -7.35 -25.70 4.94
N GLU A 382 -6.23 -25.93 5.58
CA GLU A 382 -6.13 -26.39 6.96
C GLU A 382 -6.53 -25.29 7.94
N PHE A 383 -6.10 -24.04 7.66
CA PHE A 383 -6.44 -22.86 8.44
C PHE A 383 -7.95 -22.65 8.50
N LEU A 384 -8.61 -22.56 7.35
CA LEU A 384 -10.06 -22.33 7.25
C LEU A 384 -10.85 -23.51 7.85
N THR A 385 -10.37 -24.75 7.66
CA THR A 385 -11.02 -25.95 8.23
C THR A 385 -10.98 -25.92 9.76
N GLN A 386 -9.82 -25.66 10.36
CA GLN A 386 -9.65 -25.58 11.81
C GLN A 386 -10.37 -24.36 12.40
N SER A 387 -10.36 -23.22 11.70
CA SER A 387 -11.12 -22.03 12.09
C SER A 387 -12.62 -22.30 12.15
N ALA A 388 -13.18 -23.02 11.17
CA ALA A 388 -14.59 -23.40 11.17
C ALA A 388 -14.94 -24.31 12.36
N ASP A 389 -14.02 -25.14 12.84
CA ASP A 389 -14.24 -25.95 14.04
C ASP A 389 -14.19 -25.09 15.32
N LEU A 390 -13.26 -24.14 15.41
CA LEU A 390 -13.19 -23.22 16.55
C LEU A 390 -14.42 -22.28 16.61
N MET A 391 -14.94 -21.84 15.47
CA MET A 391 -16.12 -20.96 15.43
C MET A 391 -17.40 -21.62 15.92
N LYS A 392 -17.50 -22.97 15.94
CA LYS A 392 -18.68 -23.67 16.50
C LYS A 392 -18.93 -23.32 17.97
N ASP A 393 -17.88 -23.04 18.70
CA ASP A 393 -17.92 -22.79 20.15
C ASP A 393 -18.10 -21.30 20.48
N LEU A 394 -18.16 -20.42 19.46
CA LEU A 394 -18.40 -19.00 19.66
C LEU A 394 -19.86 -18.71 20.02
N THR A 395 -20.04 -17.77 20.94
CA THR A 395 -21.37 -17.25 21.28
C THR A 395 -21.92 -16.45 20.07
N GLN A 396 -23.13 -16.79 19.62
CA GLN A 396 -23.81 -16.09 18.53
C GLN A 396 -24.72 -14.96 19.06
N PRO A 397 -24.92 -13.87 18.31
CA PRO A 397 -24.27 -13.60 17.03
C PRO A 397 -22.80 -13.22 17.19
N PHE A 398 -21.97 -13.55 16.19
CA PHE A 398 -20.56 -13.17 16.17
C PHE A 398 -20.14 -12.53 14.85
N TYR A 399 -19.09 -11.73 14.91
CA TYR A 399 -18.30 -11.29 13.76
C TYR A 399 -16.91 -11.91 13.84
N SER A 400 -16.53 -12.68 12.83
CA SER A 400 -15.20 -13.30 12.74
C SER A 400 -14.52 -12.91 11.44
N ASN A 401 -13.33 -12.30 11.53
CA ASN A 401 -12.48 -12.06 10.37
C ASN A 401 -11.39 -13.14 10.28
N LEU A 402 -11.33 -13.84 9.15
CA LEU A 402 -10.34 -14.87 8.85
C LEU A 402 -9.40 -14.35 7.78
N ILE A 403 -8.11 -14.25 8.07
CA ILE A 403 -7.10 -13.69 7.15
C ILE A 403 -6.29 -14.85 6.58
N THR A 404 -6.43 -15.12 5.27
CA THR A 404 -5.70 -16.16 4.54
C THR A 404 -4.21 -15.82 4.42
N LEU A 405 -3.39 -16.74 3.94
CA LEU A 405 -1.94 -16.58 3.97
C LEU A 405 -1.20 -17.24 2.79
N THR A 406 -1.75 -18.31 2.20
CA THR A 406 -1.01 -19.12 1.22
C THR A 406 -0.72 -18.34 -0.07
N ASN A 407 -1.63 -17.45 -0.47
CA ASN A 407 -1.45 -16.58 -1.64
C ASN A 407 -0.60 -15.32 -1.35
N HIS A 408 0.42 -15.46 -0.48
CA HIS A 408 1.34 -14.37 -0.14
C HIS A 408 2.59 -14.43 -1.01
N PHE A 409 3.09 -13.26 -1.42
CA PHE A 409 4.36 -13.14 -2.16
C PHE A 409 5.51 -13.91 -1.45
N PRO A 410 6.34 -14.67 -2.15
CA PRO A 410 6.49 -14.81 -3.60
C PRO A 410 5.66 -15.95 -4.25
N PHE A 411 4.49 -16.25 -3.72
CA PHE A 411 3.48 -17.19 -4.27
C PHE A 411 4.01 -18.63 -4.42
N GLN A 412 4.73 -19.10 -3.42
CA GLN A 412 5.30 -20.45 -3.41
C GLN A 412 4.36 -21.44 -2.74
N ILE A 413 4.09 -22.54 -3.43
CA ILE A 413 3.31 -23.67 -2.91
C ILE A 413 3.96 -24.98 -3.34
N ASP A 414 3.81 -26.04 -2.51
CA ASP A 414 4.31 -27.37 -2.83
C ASP A 414 3.66 -27.92 -4.10
N ASP A 415 4.41 -28.66 -4.92
CA ASP A 415 3.91 -29.25 -6.17
C ASP A 415 2.67 -30.15 -5.96
N LYS A 416 2.57 -30.84 -4.82
CA LYS A 416 1.41 -31.68 -4.46
C LYS A 416 0.11 -30.88 -4.25
N ASP A 417 0.22 -29.58 -3.98
CA ASP A 417 -0.90 -28.67 -3.69
C ASP A 417 -1.27 -27.81 -4.92
N LYS A 418 -0.46 -27.85 -6.00
CA LYS A 418 -0.81 -27.22 -7.28
C LYS A 418 -1.97 -27.95 -7.94
N LEU A 419 -3.03 -27.26 -8.23
CA LEU A 419 -4.28 -27.79 -8.79
C LEU A 419 -4.48 -27.44 -10.26
N ILE A 420 -3.67 -26.55 -10.78
CA ILE A 420 -3.54 -26.18 -12.20
C ILE A 420 -2.07 -26.00 -12.55
N ASP A 421 -1.74 -25.97 -13.83
CA ASP A 421 -0.41 -25.66 -14.30
C ASP A 421 -0.09 -24.17 -14.03
N GLU A 422 1.19 -23.85 -13.85
CA GLU A 422 1.65 -22.47 -13.81
C GLU A 422 1.40 -21.78 -15.16
N TYR A 423 1.21 -20.46 -15.13
CA TYR A 423 1.22 -19.66 -16.36
C TYR A 423 2.63 -19.66 -16.94
N ASP A 424 2.77 -19.44 -18.23
CA ASP A 424 4.07 -19.41 -18.93
C ASP A 424 4.34 -18.01 -19.45
N SER A 425 5.09 -17.24 -18.67
CA SER A 425 5.56 -15.89 -19.02
C SER A 425 6.97 -15.67 -18.47
N ASP A 426 7.58 -14.55 -18.81
CA ASP A 426 8.89 -14.13 -18.27
C ASP A 426 8.84 -13.74 -16.77
N SER A 427 7.67 -13.72 -16.15
CA SER A 427 7.48 -13.43 -14.73
C SER A 427 7.15 -14.69 -13.93
N GLU A 428 8.13 -15.28 -13.27
CA GLU A 428 7.91 -16.41 -12.34
C GLU A 428 6.91 -16.06 -11.22
N ILE A 429 6.80 -14.79 -10.84
CA ILE A 429 5.85 -14.29 -9.84
C ILE A 429 4.43 -14.46 -10.34
N LEU A 430 4.11 -13.99 -11.56
CA LEU A 430 2.77 -14.17 -12.16
C LEU A 430 2.49 -15.65 -12.42
N ASN A 431 3.49 -16.41 -12.89
CA ASN A 431 3.34 -17.83 -13.20
C ASN A 431 2.91 -18.63 -11.96
N ARG A 432 3.51 -18.35 -10.81
CA ARG A 432 3.18 -18.99 -9.51
C ARG A 432 1.88 -18.44 -8.90
N TYR A 433 1.58 -17.16 -9.08
CA TYR A 433 0.40 -16.49 -8.52
C TYR A 433 -0.91 -17.21 -8.87
N VAL A 434 -1.09 -17.61 -10.11
CA VAL A 434 -2.31 -18.28 -10.56
C VAL A 434 -2.52 -19.63 -9.86
N THR A 435 -1.45 -20.33 -9.48
CA THR A 435 -1.53 -21.61 -8.77
C THR A 435 -1.89 -21.43 -7.30
N THR A 436 -1.37 -20.39 -6.64
CA THR A 436 -1.72 -20.08 -5.25
C THR A 436 -3.14 -19.54 -5.11
N VAL A 437 -3.61 -18.70 -6.04
CA VAL A 437 -5.03 -18.28 -6.11
C VAL A 437 -5.94 -19.49 -6.34
N ARG A 438 -5.56 -20.44 -7.21
CA ARG A 438 -6.36 -21.67 -7.41
C ARG A 438 -6.42 -22.53 -6.14
N TYR A 439 -5.35 -22.58 -5.36
CA TYR A 439 -5.35 -23.28 -4.07
C TYR A 439 -6.25 -22.57 -3.05
N GLU A 440 -6.22 -21.24 -2.99
CA GLU A 440 -7.11 -20.45 -2.15
C GLU A 440 -8.59 -20.70 -2.52
N ASP A 441 -8.93 -20.68 -3.81
CA ASP A 441 -10.28 -20.97 -4.31
C ASP A 441 -10.80 -22.36 -3.86
N GLU A 442 -9.96 -23.40 -3.94
CA GLU A 442 -10.31 -24.74 -3.45
C GLU A 442 -10.46 -24.77 -1.93
N SER A 443 -9.63 -23.99 -1.22
CA SER A 443 -9.69 -23.86 0.24
C SER A 443 -11.01 -23.23 0.68
N LEU A 444 -11.49 -22.20 -0.01
CA LEU A 444 -12.80 -21.58 0.21
C LEU A 444 -13.95 -22.56 -0.04
N LYS A 445 -13.88 -23.37 -1.08
CA LYS A 445 -14.88 -24.43 -1.35
C LYS A 445 -14.98 -25.42 -0.19
N HIS A 446 -13.83 -25.89 0.32
CA HIS A 446 -13.79 -26.77 1.48
C HIS A 446 -14.32 -26.08 2.74
N PHE A 447 -14.01 -24.80 2.93
CA PHE A 447 -14.49 -24.00 4.04
C PHE A 447 -16.02 -23.89 4.05
N ILE A 448 -16.65 -23.55 2.93
CA ILE A 448 -18.11 -23.49 2.82
C ILE A 448 -18.76 -24.85 3.12
N ALA A 449 -18.18 -25.95 2.63
CA ALA A 449 -18.68 -27.29 2.96
C ALA A 449 -18.56 -27.58 4.47
N LYS A 450 -17.48 -27.12 5.11
CA LYS A 450 -17.25 -27.27 6.55
C LYS A 450 -18.23 -26.42 7.37
N LEU A 451 -18.49 -25.17 6.98
CA LEU A 451 -19.51 -24.31 7.62
C LEU A 451 -20.90 -24.95 7.57
N LYS A 452 -21.28 -25.52 6.44
CA LYS A 452 -22.56 -26.27 6.30
C LYS A 452 -22.61 -27.45 7.24
N LYS A 453 -21.55 -28.26 7.29
CA LYS A 453 -21.45 -29.41 8.19
C LYS A 453 -21.54 -29.00 9.67
N ASN A 454 -20.97 -27.83 10.02
CA ASN A 454 -20.96 -27.32 11.38
C ASN A 454 -22.25 -26.57 11.77
N GLY A 455 -23.20 -26.37 10.85
CA GLY A 455 -24.47 -25.66 11.10
C GLY A 455 -24.31 -24.14 11.21
N LEU A 456 -23.19 -23.57 10.74
CA LEU A 456 -22.91 -22.14 10.77
C LEU A 456 -23.36 -21.41 9.49
N TYR A 457 -23.49 -22.13 8.36
CA TYR A 457 -23.70 -21.52 7.04
C TYR A 457 -25.03 -20.75 6.96
N ASP A 458 -26.15 -21.38 7.33
CA ASP A 458 -27.48 -20.84 7.08
C ASP A 458 -27.80 -19.57 7.88
N ASN A 459 -27.18 -19.39 9.06
CA ASN A 459 -27.35 -18.22 9.93
C ASN A 459 -26.15 -17.25 9.83
N SER A 460 -25.50 -17.17 8.69
CA SER A 460 -24.33 -16.30 8.53
C SER A 460 -24.42 -15.42 7.29
N VAL A 461 -23.89 -14.22 7.37
CA VAL A 461 -23.42 -13.42 6.24
C VAL A 461 -22.00 -13.84 5.95
N ILE A 462 -21.71 -14.30 4.75
CA ILE A 462 -20.39 -14.74 4.32
C ILE A 462 -19.83 -13.68 3.39
N VAL A 463 -18.69 -13.11 3.75
CA VAL A 463 -18.00 -12.07 2.97
C VAL A 463 -16.64 -12.57 2.53
N PHE A 464 -16.35 -12.50 1.25
CA PHE A 464 -15.02 -12.69 0.68
C PHE A 464 -14.54 -11.37 0.12
N MET A 465 -13.36 -10.90 0.53
CA MET A 465 -12.78 -9.66 0.05
C MET A 465 -11.27 -9.80 -0.15
N GLY A 466 -10.78 -9.43 -1.33
CA GLY A 466 -9.34 -9.24 -1.55
C GLY A 466 -8.81 -8.06 -0.75
N ASP A 467 -7.64 -8.20 -0.16
CA ASP A 467 -7.08 -7.15 0.72
C ASP A 467 -6.24 -6.12 -0.03
N HIS A 468 -5.40 -6.55 -0.97
CA HIS A 468 -4.57 -5.67 -1.81
C HIS A 468 -4.14 -6.39 -3.11
N TYR A 469 -3.38 -5.70 -3.95
CA TYR A 469 -2.82 -6.32 -5.15
C TYR A 469 -1.75 -7.37 -4.80
N GLY A 470 -1.73 -8.47 -5.57
CA GLY A 470 -0.68 -9.50 -5.52
C GLY A 470 0.43 -9.23 -6.52
N ILE A 471 0.07 -8.83 -7.75
CA ILE A 471 1.00 -8.57 -8.84
C ILE A 471 1.24 -7.08 -8.96
N SER A 472 2.49 -6.66 -8.76
CA SER A 472 2.91 -5.26 -8.86
C SER A 472 3.25 -4.85 -10.29
N GLU A 473 3.36 -3.53 -10.52
CA GLU A 473 3.73 -2.94 -11.83
C GLU A 473 5.09 -3.42 -12.37
N ALA A 474 5.96 -3.99 -11.52
CA ALA A 474 7.21 -4.60 -11.95
C ALA A 474 7.01 -5.77 -12.92
N HIS A 475 5.79 -6.31 -13.00
CA HIS A 475 5.42 -7.45 -13.84
C HIS A 475 4.44 -7.07 -14.97
N ASN A 476 4.37 -5.77 -15.33
CA ASN A 476 3.41 -5.26 -16.31
C ASN A 476 3.51 -5.92 -17.68
N ASP A 477 4.72 -6.27 -18.15
CA ASP A 477 4.88 -6.95 -19.46
C ASP A 477 4.20 -8.33 -19.45
N ALA A 478 4.39 -9.09 -18.39
CA ALA A 478 3.73 -10.39 -18.21
C ALA A 478 2.21 -10.26 -17.99
N LEU A 479 1.77 -9.22 -17.26
CA LEU A 479 0.35 -8.91 -17.09
C LEU A 479 -0.31 -8.50 -18.41
N ALA A 480 0.36 -7.69 -19.25
CA ALA A 480 -0.13 -7.34 -20.57
C ALA A 480 -0.34 -8.59 -21.41
N GLN A 481 0.65 -9.49 -21.43
CA GLN A 481 0.53 -10.79 -22.13
C GLN A 481 -0.66 -11.61 -21.58
N PHE A 482 -0.81 -11.71 -20.26
CA PHE A 482 -1.90 -12.45 -19.61
C PHE A 482 -3.28 -11.88 -19.97
N LEU A 483 -3.41 -10.55 -20.01
CA LEU A 483 -4.65 -9.83 -20.30
C LEU A 483 -4.91 -9.64 -21.82
N GLY A 484 -3.99 -10.08 -22.69
CA GLY A 484 -4.11 -9.92 -24.14
C GLY A 484 -4.01 -8.47 -24.59
N LYS A 485 -3.20 -7.65 -23.89
CA LYS A 485 -2.94 -6.24 -24.17
C LYS A 485 -1.53 -6.05 -24.73
N ASP A 486 -1.31 -4.98 -25.49
CA ASP A 486 0.01 -4.61 -25.98
C ASP A 486 0.90 -4.07 -24.83
N GLU A 487 0.31 -3.30 -23.90
CA GLU A 487 0.97 -2.73 -22.72
C GLU A 487 -0.04 -2.47 -21.59
N ILE A 488 0.44 -2.28 -20.37
CA ILE A 488 -0.32 -1.81 -19.21
C ILE A 488 -0.15 -0.29 -19.10
N THR A 489 -1.20 0.43 -19.40
CA THR A 489 -1.24 1.90 -19.32
C THR A 489 -1.48 2.37 -17.88
N PRO A 490 -1.29 3.67 -17.54
CA PRO A 490 -1.67 4.21 -16.23
C PRO A 490 -3.15 3.98 -15.88
N TYR A 491 -4.04 4.01 -16.88
CA TYR A 491 -5.44 3.64 -16.72
C TYR A 491 -5.59 2.17 -16.30
N ASP A 492 -4.88 1.26 -16.97
CA ASP A 492 -4.91 -0.17 -16.64
C ASP A 492 -4.34 -0.46 -15.26
N THR A 493 -3.29 0.25 -14.85
CA THR A 493 -2.71 0.15 -13.50
C THR A 493 -3.77 0.44 -12.43
N VAL A 494 -4.62 1.45 -12.62
CA VAL A 494 -5.73 1.72 -11.69
C VAL A 494 -6.80 0.63 -11.76
N GLN A 495 -7.14 0.13 -12.95
CA GLN A 495 -8.08 -0.99 -13.09
C GLN A 495 -7.59 -2.26 -12.41
N LEU A 496 -6.28 -2.50 -12.38
CA LEU A 496 -5.64 -3.62 -11.68
C LEU A 496 -5.64 -3.47 -10.15
N GLN A 497 -6.05 -2.31 -9.61
CA GLN A 497 -6.30 -2.16 -8.16
C GLN A 497 -7.63 -2.76 -7.71
N ARG A 498 -8.42 -3.35 -8.62
CA ARG A 498 -9.65 -4.04 -8.25
C ARG A 498 -9.35 -5.33 -7.51
N VAL A 499 -10.09 -5.50 -6.41
CA VAL A 499 -10.13 -6.74 -5.61
C VAL A 499 -11.56 -7.24 -5.53
N PRO A 500 -11.83 -8.53 -5.45
CA PRO A 500 -13.19 -9.02 -5.33
C PRO A 500 -13.80 -8.61 -3.98
N LEU A 501 -15.07 -8.17 -3.99
CA LEU A 501 -15.93 -8.14 -2.83
C LEU A 501 -17.18 -8.97 -3.14
N ILE A 502 -17.41 -10.02 -2.35
CA ILE A 502 -18.52 -10.94 -2.53
C ILE A 502 -19.26 -11.05 -1.19
N ILE A 503 -20.53 -10.71 -1.17
CA ILE A 503 -21.41 -10.82 0.02
C ILE A 503 -22.47 -11.87 -0.27
N HIS A 504 -22.47 -12.95 0.51
CA HIS A 504 -23.42 -14.03 0.40
C HIS A 504 -24.26 -14.16 1.66
N ILE A 505 -25.57 -14.09 1.51
CA ILE A 505 -26.54 -14.23 2.60
C ILE A 505 -27.45 -15.42 2.23
N PRO A 506 -27.22 -16.62 2.81
CA PRO A 506 -28.00 -17.81 2.49
C PRO A 506 -29.51 -17.56 2.62
N GLY A 507 -30.27 -18.02 1.61
CA GLY A 507 -31.74 -17.83 1.54
C GLY A 507 -32.17 -16.42 1.08
N VAL A 508 -31.25 -15.47 0.95
CA VAL A 508 -31.50 -14.11 0.43
C VAL A 508 -30.86 -13.97 -0.94
N THR A 509 -29.53 -14.01 -1.00
CA THR A 509 -28.77 -13.80 -2.24
C THR A 509 -28.91 -14.96 -3.21
N ASP A 510 -29.21 -16.17 -2.72
CA ASP A 510 -29.51 -17.33 -3.59
C ASP A 510 -30.73 -17.09 -4.47
N GLN A 511 -31.68 -16.23 -4.03
CA GLN A 511 -32.93 -15.94 -4.74
C GLN A 511 -32.82 -14.73 -5.67
N ASP A 512 -32.00 -13.75 -5.30
CA ASP A 512 -31.79 -12.50 -6.06
C ASP A 512 -30.31 -12.12 -6.09
N PRO A 513 -29.44 -12.90 -6.77
CA PRO A 513 -28.04 -12.57 -6.90
C PRO A 513 -27.86 -11.33 -7.79
N LYS A 514 -26.85 -10.50 -7.47
CA LYS A 514 -26.57 -9.27 -8.23
C LYS A 514 -25.07 -9.10 -8.47
N THR A 515 -24.72 -8.72 -9.69
CA THR A 515 -23.41 -8.10 -9.95
C THR A 515 -23.60 -6.58 -9.91
N ILE A 516 -22.83 -5.91 -9.06
CA ILE A 516 -22.92 -4.47 -8.78
C ILE A 516 -21.65 -3.84 -9.32
N SER A 517 -21.81 -3.00 -10.37
CA SER A 517 -20.69 -2.41 -11.10
C SER A 517 -20.45 -0.93 -10.75
N GLU A 518 -21.24 -0.38 -9.83
CA GLU A 518 -20.98 0.95 -9.29
C GLU A 518 -19.69 0.96 -8.46
N THR A 519 -18.85 1.95 -8.72
CA THR A 519 -17.56 2.11 -8.08
C THR A 519 -17.67 2.14 -6.55
N GLY A 520 -16.85 1.33 -5.87
CA GLY A 520 -16.72 1.30 -4.42
C GLY A 520 -15.29 0.95 -3.99
N GLY A 521 -15.00 1.11 -2.72
CA GLY A 521 -13.71 0.80 -2.13
C GLY A 521 -13.80 0.15 -0.76
N GLN A 522 -12.69 -0.31 -0.23
CA GLN A 522 -12.62 -0.97 1.09
C GLN A 522 -13.18 -0.10 2.22
N ILE A 523 -13.12 1.21 2.05
CA ILE A 523 -13.64 2.20 3.01
C ILE A 523 -15.15 2.07 3.22
N ASP A 524 -15.86 1.55 2.21
CA ASP A 524 -17.32 1.39 2.20
C ASP A 524 -17.81 0.12 2.91
N VAL A 525 -16.91 -0.80 3.25
CA VAL A 525 -17.28 -2.11 3.83
C VAL A 525 -17.93 -1.96 5.20
N LYS A 526 -17.37 -1.13 6.08
CA LYS A 526 -17.90 -0.91 7.43
C LYS A 526 -19.37 -0.43 7.40
N PRO A 527 -19.72 0.70 6.74
CA PRO A 527 -21.11 1.15 6.69
C PRO A 527 -22.02 0.14 5.99
N THR A 528 -21.57 -0.52 4.93
CA THR A 528 -22.35 -1.54 4.22
C THR A 528 -22.73 -2.70 5.13
N LEU A 529 -21.76 -3.28 5.84
CA LEU A 529 -22.04 -4.42 6.73
C LEU A 529 -22.91 -4.00 7.92
N LEU A 530 -22.65 -2.84 8.54
CA LEU A 530 -23.46 -2.35 9.66
C LEU A 530 -24.91 -2.14 9.22
N HIS A 531 -25.16 -1.56 8.05
CA HIS A 531 -26.51 -1.36 7.53
C HIS A 531 -27.22 -2.69 7.22
N LEU A 532 -26.53 -3.68 6.63
CA LEU A 532 -27.10 -5.01 6.44
C LEU A 532 -27.52 -5.67 7.77
N LEU A 533 -26.82 -5.35 8.87
CA LEU A 533 -27.13 -5.82 10.22
C LEU A 533 -28.15 -4.93 10.95
N GLY A 534 -28.73 -3.92 10.32
CA GLY A 534 -29.72 -3.03 10.91
C GLY A 534 -29.12 -1.96 11.85
N ILE A 535 -27.84 -1.69 11.75
CA ILE A 535 -27.12 -0.70 12.57
C ILE A 535 -26.90 0.56 11.75
N ASP A 536 -27.55 1.67 12.12
CA ASP A 536 -27.40 2.96 11.44
C ASP A 536 -26.04 3.60 11.77
N THR A 537 -25.38 4.09 10.74
CA THR A 537 -24.07 4.75 10.87
C THR A 537 -24.14 6.29 10.88
N LYS A 538 -25.33 6.84 10.90
CA LYS A 538 -25.55 8.30 10.93
C LYS A 538 -24.84 8.96 12.11
N GLY A 539 -24.02 9.96 11.79
CA GLY A 539 -23.21 10.70 12.76
C GLY A 539 -21.97 9.96 13.25
N MET A 540 -21.62 8.82 12.68
CA MET A 540 -20.30 8.22 12.88
C MET A 540 -19.26 8.95 12.02
N ILE A 541 -18.06 9.13 12.55
CA ILE A 541 -16.92 9.67 11.79
C ILE A 541 -16.36 8.55 10.92
N GLN A 542 -16.63 8.62 9.63
CA GLN A 542 -16.20 7.67 8.61
C GLN A 542 -16.29 8.32 7.23
N PHE A 543 -15.47 7.88 6.25
CA PHE A 543 -15.48 8.42 4.89
C PHE A 543 -16.22 7.53 3.88
N GLY A 544 -16.40 6.24 4.20
CA GLY A 544 -17.14 5.32 3.35
C GLY A 544 -18.65 5.46 3.50
N ASN A 545 -19.37 5.00 2.48
CA ASN A 545 -20.81 4.95 2.41
C ASN A 545 -21.32 3.53 2.18
N ASP A 546 -22.60 3.27 2.44
CA ASP A 546 -23.23 1.98 2.14
C ASP A 546 -23.23 1.72 0.63
N LEU A 547 -22.61 0.65 0.20
CA LEU A 547 -22.53 0.25 -1.21
C LEU A 547 -23.91 -0.02 -1.87
N PHE A 548 -24.92 -0.29 -1.07
CA PHE A 548 -26.29 -0.46 -1.54
C PHE A 548 -27.12 0.84 -1.57
N SER A 549 -26.58 1.96 -1.04
CA SER A 549 -27.30 3.23 -1.02
C SER A 549 -27.52 3.80 -2.41
N ASN A 550 -28.76 4.16 -2.71
CA ASN A 550 -29.11 4.86 -3.95
C ASN A 550 -28.73 6.36 -3.94
N GLU A 551 -28.31 6.90 -2.77
CA GLU A 551 -27.97 8.31 -2.60
C GLU A 551 -26.46 8.56 -2.63
N ARG A 552 -25.63 7.49 -2.54
CA ARG A 552 -24.16 7.63 -2.50
C ARG A 552 -23.61 8.12 -3.84
N MET A 553 -22.54 8.86 -3.78
CA MET A 553 -21.69 9.11 -4.94
C MET A 553 -20.74 7.91 -5.11
N PRO A 554 -20.76 7.19 -6.27
CA PRO A 554 -19.76 6.17 -6.56
C PRO A 554 -18.36 6.79 -6.68
N PHE A 555 -17.53 6.61 -5.65
CA PHE A 555 -16.23 7.27 -5.56
C PHE A 555 -15.26 6.42 -4.73
N ALA A 556 -14.12 6.07 -5.30
CA ALA A 556 -13.04 5.37 -4.60
C ALA A 556 -11.75 6.17 -4.76
N VAL A 557 -11.09 6.50 -3.65
CA VAL A 557 -9.83 7.23 -3.62
C VAL A 557 -8.71 6.28 -3.23
N LEU A 558 -7.68 6.19 -4.05
CA LEU A 558 -6.45 5.48 -3.73
C LEU A 558 -5.51 6.37 -2.92
N ARG A 559 -4.67 5.77 -2.11
CA ARG A 559 -3.84 6.53 -1.17
C ARG A 559 -2.82 7.46 -1.84
N ASN A 560 -2.44 7.19 -3.09
CA ASN A 560 -1.59 8.05 -3.91
C ASN A 560 -2.31 9.26 -4.54
N GLY A 561 -3.59 9.47 -4.21
CA GLY A 561 -4.41 10.57 -4.73
C GLY A 561 -5.12 10.27 -6.06
N SER A 562 -4.88 9.11 -6.67
CA SER A 562 -5.71 8.64 -7.79
C SER A 562 -7.14 8.39 -7.30
N PHE A 563 -8.13 8.59 -8.16
CA PHE A 563 -9.52 8.28 -7.82
C PHE A 563 -10.29 7.69 -8.99
N ILE A 564 -11.35 7.00 -8.66
CA ILE A 564 -12.26 6.36 -9.59
C ILE A 564 -13.70 6.78 -9.27
N THR A 565 -14.45 7.13 -10.30
CA THR A 565 -15.92 7.28 -10.28
C THR A 565 -16.55 6.29 -11.26
N ASP A 566 -17.85 6.36 -11.50
CA ASP A 566 -18.46 5.57 -12.57
C ASP A 566 -18.14 6.09 -13.97
N ASP A 567 -17.78 7.39 -14.09
CA ASP A 567 -17.50 8.03 -15.37
C ASP A 567 -16.00 8.23 -15.64
N TYR A 568 -15.20 8.50 -14.58
CA TYR A 568 -13.83 8.98 -14.70
C TYR A 568 -12.85 8.20 -13.85
N ILE A 569 -11.61 8.13 -14.35
CA ILE A 569 -10.42 7.73 -13.59
C ILE A 569 -9.40 8.86 -13.67
N TYR A 570 -8.87 9.26 -12.52
CA TYR A 570 -7.77 10.20 -12.44
C TYR A 570 -6.52 9.52 -11.86
N THR A 571 -5.44 9.58 -12.58
CA THR A 571 -4.14 9.06 -12.14
C THR A 571 -3.01 9.73 -12.90
N LYS A 572 -1.82 9.84 -12.28
CA LYS A 572 -0.62 10.45 -12.90
C LYS A 572 -0.93 11.81 -13.57
N ASN A 573 -1.73 12.65 -12.90
CA ASN A 573 -2.20 13.97 -13.37
C ASN A 573 -3.02 13.97 -14.67
N THR A 574 -3.60 12.84 -15.03
CA THR A 574 -4.40 12.69 -16.24
C THR A 574 -5.79 12.17 -15.90
N CYS A 575 -6.79 12.79 -16.50
CA CYS A 575 -8.18 12.36 -16.42
C CYS A 575 -8.52 11.45 -17.59
N TYR A 576 -9.08 10.28 -17.31
CA TYR A 576 -9.49 9.28 -18.29
C TYR A 576 -11.00 9.02 -18.22
N SER A 577 -11.60 8.70 -19.35
CA SER A 577 -12.93 8.08 -19.37
C SER A 577 -12.84 6.67 -18.78
N LYS A 578 -13.58 6.36 -17.70
CA LYS A 578 -13.60 5.01 -17.13
C LYS A 578 -14.09 3.97 -18.15
N LYS A 579 -14.99 4.36 -19.04
CA LYS A 579 -15.60 3.45 -20.01
C LYS A 579 -14.65 3.07 -21.15
N THR A 580 -13.86 3.99 -21.66
CA THR A 580 -13.04 3.77 -22.87
C THR A 580 -11.54 3.72 -22.60
N GLY A 581 -11.08 4.26 -21.47
CA GLY A 581 -9.65 4.44 -21.18
C GLY A 581 -8.99 5.61 -21.92
N ASP A 582 -9.77 6.38 -22.69
CA ASP A 582 -9.25 7.52 -23.42
C ASP A 582 -8.98 8.70 -22.50
N MET A 583 -7.89 9.44 -22.77
CA MET A 583 -7.61 10.69 -22.09
C MET A 583 -8.70 11.72 -22.41
N ILE A 584 -9.23 12.36 -21.38
CA ILE A 584 -10.20 13.44 -21.52
C ILE A 584 -9.43 14.74 -21.69
N ASN A 585 -9.71 15.44 -22.80
CA ASN A 585 -9.16 16.77 -23.04
C ASN A 585 -9.97 17.79 -22.18
N ASP A 586 -9.37 18.21 -21.08
CA ASP A 586 -10.10 18.83 -19.93
C ASP A 586 -10.43 20.32 -20.15
N SER A 587 -11.05 20.67 -21.27
CA SER A 587 -11.62 22.01 -21.47
C SER A 587 -12.80 22.32 -20.52
N GLU A 588 -13.35 21.30 -19.85
CA GLU A 588 -14.52 21.40 -18.94
C GLU A 588 -14.18 21.13 -17.47
N ASP A 589 -12.90 20.90 -17.14
CA ASP A 589 -12.38 20.60 -15.78
C ASP A 589 -13.23 19.55 -15.00
N LYS A 590 -13.52 18.42 -15.63
CA LYS A 590 -14.38 17.37 -15.05
C LYS A 590 -13.77 16.68 -13.84
N CYS A 591 -12.46 16.53 -13.84
CA CYS A 591 -11.73 15.91 -12.74
C CYS A 591 -11.33 16.89 -11.63
N GLY A 592 -11.22 18.20 -11.90
CA GLY A 592 -10.73 19.19 -10.93
C GLY A 592 -11.47 19.20 -9.59
N PRO A 593 -12.81 19.32 -9.55
CA PRO A 593 -13.57 19.26 -8.30
C PRO A 593 -13.39 17.94 -7.54
N LEU A 594 -13.18 16.83 -8.27
CA LEU A 594 -13.00 15.50 -7.70
C LEU A 594 -11.59 15.33 -7.12
N ILE A 595 -10.58 15.98 -7.72
CA ILE A 595 -9.22 16.05 -7.18
C ILE A 595 -9.24 16.75 -5.81
N GLU A 596 -9.98 17.86 -5.71
CA GLU A 596 -10.13 18.58 -4.44
C GLU A 596 -10.83 17.72 -3.37
N LYS A 597 -11.92 17.02 -3.74
CA LYS A 597 -12.61 16.09 -2.84
C LYS A 597 -11.67 14.98 -2.36
N ALA A 598 -10.96 14.31 -3.26
CA ALA A 598 -10.02 13.25 -2.93
C ALA A 598 -8.93 13.72 -1.95
N ASN A 599 -8.28 14.84 -2.26
CA ASN A 599 -7.27 15.45 -1.40
C ASN A 599 -7.82 15.84 -0.03
N GLN A 600 -9.05 16.36 0.03
CA GLN A 600 -9.70 16.72 1.27
C GLN A 600 -9.95 15.49 2.16
N GLU A 601 -10.50 14.40 1.62
CA GLU A 601 -10.75 13.17 2.36
C GLU A 601 -9.46 12.59 2.93
N LEU A 602 -8.43 12.45 2.09
CA LEU A 602 -7.12 11.96 2.52
C LEU A 602 -6.52 12.82 3.63
N SER A 603 -6.57 14.15 3.47
CA SER A 603 -6.07 15.11 4.47
C SER A 603 -6.83 15.04 5.79
N LEU A 604 -8.16 14.91 5.75
CA LEU A 604 -9.00 14.82 6.96
C LEU A 604 -8.74 13.48 7.69
N SER A 605 -8.61 12.37 6.96
CA SER A 605 -8.21 11.09 7.55
C SER A 605 -6.84 11.16 8.21
N ASP A 606 -5.85 11.76 7.55
CA ASP A 606 -4.51 11.98 8.14
C ASP A 606 -4.57 12.83 9.41
N LYS A 607 -5.41 13.86 9.48
CA LYS A 607 -5.61 14.67 10.68
C LYS A 607 -6.20 13.84 11.83
N ILE A 608 -7.20 12.98 11.54
CA ILE A 608 -7.79 12.07 12.54
C ILE A 608 -6.68 11.19 13.13
N ILE A 609 -5.91 10.53 12.27
CA ILE A 609 -4.91 9.54 12.69
C ILE A 609 -3.73 10.22 13.39
N ASN A 610 -3.17 11.30 12.82
CA ASN A 610 -2.00 11.97 13.38
C ASN A 610 -2.32 12.75 14.65
N GLY A 611 -3.52 13.34 14.72
CA GLY A 611 -4.01 14.09 15.88
C GLY A 611 -4.61 13.22 16.97
N ASP A 612 -4.83 11.91 16.73
CA ASP A 612 -5.60 11.03 17.63
C ASP A 612 -6.96 11.68 17.98
N LEU A 613 -7.65 12.22 16.96
CA LEU A 613 -8.82 13.08 17.19
C LEU A 613 -10.01 12.30 17.72
N LEU A 614 -10.11 10.99 17.45
CA LEU A 614 -11.22 10.17 17.94
C LEU A 614 -11.20 9.98 19.47
N ARG A 615 -10.12 10.38 20.16
CA ARG A 615 -10.14 10.47 21.65
C ARG A 615 -11.13 11.50 22.19
N PHE A 616 -11.51 12.49 21.36
CA PHE A 616 -12.51 13.52 21.71
C PHE A 616 -13.94 13.11 21.32
N TYR A 617 -14.11 12.02 20.56
CA TYR A 617 -15.42 11.55 20.14
C TYR A 617 -16.19 10.92 21.31
N LYS A 618 -17.37 11.44 21.63
CA LYS A 618 -18.16 11.12 22.83
C LYS A 618 -19.48 10.41 22.54
N LYS A 619 -19.64 9.78 21.37
CA LYS A 619 -20.88 9.05 21.04
C LYS A 619 -20.81 7.59 21.38
#